data_b15b26066219098c60cf097eadf59972
#
_entry.id   b15b26066219098c60cf097eadf59972
#
_cell.length_a   1.000
_cell.length_b   1.000
_cell.length_c   1.000
_cell.angle_alpha   90.00
_cell.angle_beta   90.00
_cell.angle_gamma   90.00
#
_symmetry.space_group_name_H-M   'P 1'
#
loop_
_entity.id
_entity.type
_entity.pdbx_description
1 polymer ?
#
loop_
_entity_poly.entity_id
_entity_poly.type
_entity_poly.pdbx_seq_one_letter_code
_entity_poly.pdbx_strand_id
1 'polypeptide(L)'
;DKKDPAKWHTHQGILSINTQKFFNWTQNVGGGGAIDLIIHLQQLDFIKAICWLEDNFTSRKRCESQKENLFKANPLILPKPALKNLPQIIHYLTIKRCLPLVLIQSLIDKGMLYADERANAVFLLLGKGKSCVGAEIRGTTEKIWHALASGSKKDRGFFYVKNKTSKKVVLCESAIDSLSYYSLTQDCIAISTAGAHPNPPWLSKLIKRELKIY
;
A
#
# COMPACT_ATOMS: atom_id res chain seq x y z
N ASP A 1 13.02 29.79 -20.60
CA ASP A 1 14.14 30.68 -20.87
C ASP A 1 14.99 30.10 -22.00
N LYS A 2 15.41 30.95 -22.98
CA LYS A 2 16.22 30.48 -24.13
C LYS A 2 17.63 30.01 -23.73
N LYS A 3 18.13 30.47 -22.57
CA LYS A 3 19.45 30.09 -22.04
C LYS A 3 19.42 28.91 -21.07
N ASP A 4 18.28 28.62 -20.49
CA ASP A 4 18.13 27.53 -19.53
C ASP A 4 16.74 26.89 -19.70
N PRO A 5 16.65 25.72 -20.37
CA PRO A 5 15.36 25.08 -20.67
C PRO A 5 14.61 24.63 -19.40
N ALA A 6 15.26 24.56 -18.26
CA ALA A 6 14.61 24.23 -16.98
C ALA A 6 13.95 25.45 -16.32
N LYS A 7 14.21 26.68 -16.80
CA LYS A 7 13.66 27.93 -16.25
C LYS A 7 12.47 28.43 -17.03
N TRP A 8 11.41 28.73 -16.31
CA TRP A 8 10.12 29.20 -16.84
C TRP A 8 9.73 30.52 -16.19
N HIS A 9 9.40 31.53 -17.00
CA HIS A 9 8.84 32.79 -16.52
C HIS A 9 7.33 32.67 -16.46
N THR A 10 6.74 32.83 -15.30
CA THR A 10 5.30 32.71 -15.06
C THR A 10 4.79 33.97 -14.36
N HIS A 11 3.46 34.10 -14.26
CA HIS A 11 2.84 35.18 -13.48
C HIS A 11 3.12 35.09 -11.98
N GLN A 12 3.55 33.93 -11.48
CA GLN A 12 3.96 33.73 -10.09
C GLN A 12 5.47 33.94 -9.88
N GLY A 13 6.24 34.21 -10.93
CA GLY A 13 7.69 34.44 -10.85
C GLY A 13 8.49 33.45 -11.70
N ILE A 14 9.76 33.34 -11.41
CA ILE A 14 10.71 32.49 -12.14
C ILE A 14 10.76 31.12 -11.48
N LEU A 15 10.32 30.08 -12.22
CA LEU A 15 10.35 28.71 -11.78
C LEU A 15 11.48 27.93 -12.44
N SER A 16 12.16 27.10 -11.67
CA SER A 16 12.94 25.98 -12.19
C SER A 16 12.14 24.70 -12.04
N ILE A 17 12.00 23.92 -13.12
CA ILE A 17 11.26 22.67 -13.13
C ILE A 17 12.19 21.56 -13.58
N ASN A 18 12.29 20.51 -12.78
CA ASN A 18 12.88 19.24 -13.17
C ASN A 18 11.79 18.15 -13.20
N THR A 19 12.13 16.91 -13.55
CA THR A 19 11.16 15.83 -13.77
C THR A 19 10.13 15.61 -12.65
N GLN A 20 10.47 15.97 -11.41
CA GLN A 20 9.62 15.65 -10.24
C GLN A 20 9.40 16.81 -9.29
N LYS A 21 10.13 17.93 -9.43
CA LYS A 21 10.08 19.06 -8.49
C LYS A 21 10.11 20.37 -9.24
N PHE A 22 9.52 21.40 -8.64
CA PHE A 22 9.69 22.78 -9.05
C PHE A 22 10.19 23.63 -7.90
N PHE A 23 10.81 24.75 -8.23
CA PHE A 23 11.22 25.78 -7.28
C PHE A 23 10.96 27.15 -7.88
N ASN A 24 10.23 28.00 -7.18
CA ASN A 24 9.99 29.40 -7.53
C ASN A 24 11.04 30.28 -6.85
N TRP A 25 11.97 30.80 -7.62
CA TRP A 25 13.06 31.65 -7.14
C TRP A 25 12.59 33.02 -6.67
N THR A 26 11.47 33.52 -7.18
CA THR A 26 10.94 34.84 -6.81
C THR A 26 10.26 34.79 -5.43
N GLN A 27 9.54 33.73 -5.15
CA GLN A 27 8.77 33.58 -3.91
C GLN A 27 9.45 32.68 -2.87
N ASN A 28 10.58 32.06 -3.23
CA ASN A 28 11.33 31.11 -2.39
C ASN A 28 10.46 29.91 -1.94
N VAL A 29 9.64 29.38 -2.84
CA VAL A 29 8.70 28.28 -2.58
C VAL A 29 8.95 27.16 -3.58
N GLY A 30 8.92 25.93 -3.12
CA GLY A 30 9.05 24.74 -3.97
C GLY A 30 8.04 23.66 -3.63
N GLY A 31 7.88 22.70 -4.54
CA GLY A 31 6.99 21.57 -4.37
C GLY A 31 7.35 20.42 -5.30
N GLY A 32 6.55 19.34 -5.24
CA GLY A 32 6.76 18.13 -6.01
C GLY A 32 5.52 17.65 -6.76
N GLY A 33 5.72 17.27 -8.03
CA GLY A 33 4.65 16.76 -8.87
C GLY A 33 3.73 17.82 -9.47
N ALA A 34 2.81 17.37 -10.33
CA ALA A 34 1.91 18.25 -11.08
C ALA A 34 0.87 18.95 -10.19
N ILE A 35 0.41 18.28 -9.14
CA ILE A 35 -0.61 18.86 -8.25
C ILE A 35 -0.06 20.06 -7.52
N ASP A 36 1.10 19.95 -6.86
CA ASP A 36 1.72 21.07 -6.14
C ASP A 36 2.05 22.22 -7.10
N LEU A 37 2.49 21.91 -8.33
CA LEU A 37 2.76 22.92 -9.35
C LEU A 37 1.49 23.69 -9.72
N ILE A 38 0.36 23.03 -9.90
CA ILE A 38 -0.92 23.67 -10.23
C ILE A 38 -1.46 24.47 -9.04
N ILE A 39 -1.37 23.94 -7.83
CA ILE A 39 -1.71 24.70 -6.61
C ILE A 39 -0.93 26.00 -6.57
N HIS A 40 0.38 25.93 -6.82
CA HIS A 40 1.25 27.11 -6.81
C HIS A 40 0.94 28.10 -7.96
N LEU A 41 0.79 27.62 -9.19
CA LEU A 41 0.54 28.47 -10.35
C LEU A 41 -0.87 29.07 -10.37
N GLN A 42 -1.89 28.29 -10.04
CA GLN A 42 -3.29 28.71 -10.14
C GLN A 42 -3.87 29.19 -8.80
N GLN A 43 -3.09 29.12 -7.72
CA GLN A 43 -3.54 29.49 -6.37
C GLN A 43 -4.82 28.74 -5.95
N LEU A 44 -4.92 27.48 -6.32
CA LEU A 44 -6.06 26.60 -6.05
C LEU A 44 -5.83 25.80 -4.77
N ASP A 45 -6.90 25.36 -4.13
CA ASP A 45 -6.84 24.30 -3.13
C ASP A 45 -6.57 22.93 -3.79
N PHE A 46 -6.22 21.94 -2.97
CA PHE A 46 -5.84 20.61 -3.44
C PHE A 46 -6.90 19.94 -4.33
N ILE A 47 -8.18 20.04 -3.94
CA ILE A 47 -9.29 19.40 -4.68
C ILE A 47 -9.49 20.09 -6.03
N LYS A 48 -9.50 21.42 -6.04
CA LYS A 48 -9.64 22.20 -7.28
C LYS A 48 -8.46 21.99 -8.23
N ALA A 49 -7.24 21.82 -7.69
CA ALA A 49 -6.06 21.51 -8.52
C ALA A 49 -6.18 20.14 -9.20
N ILE A 50 -6.73 19.12 -8.53
CA ILE A 50 -7.01 17.82 -9.14
C ILE A 50 -8.06 17.98 -10.25
N CYS A 51 -9.19 18.61 -9.98
CA CYS A 51 -10.23 18.85 -10.99
C CYS A 51 -9.66 19.61 -12.20
N TRP A 52 -8.85 20.65 -11.96
CA TRP A 52 -8.21 21.41 -13.01
C TRP A 52 -7.29 20.53 -13.88
N LEU A 53 -6.49 19.65 -13.27
CA LEU A 53 -5.64 18.70 -14.00
C LEU A 53 -6.47 17.70 -14.79
N GLU A 54 -7.56 17.19 -14.24
CA GLU A 54 -8.48 16.31 -14.94
C GLU A 54 -9.11 17.02 -16.16
N ASP A 55 -9.60 18.23 -16.00
CA ASP A 55 -10.24 19.01 -17.08
C ASP A 55 -9.26 19.36 -18.20
N ASN A 56 -8.01 19.68 -17.90
CA ASN A 56 -7.03 20.17 -18.85
C ASN A 56 -6.14 19.08 -19.46
N PHE A 57 -5.90 17.99 -18.72
CA PHE A 57 -4.96 16.93 -19.14
C PHE A 57 -5.59 15.54 -19.27
N THR A 58 -6.83 15.34 -18.79
CA THR A 58 -7.60 14.15 -19.14
C THR A 58 -8.27 14.37 -20.52
N SER A 59 -7.50 14.89 -21.46
CA SER A 59 -7.97 15.05 -22.81
C SER A 59 -8.22 13.69 -23.44
N ARG A 60 -9.42 13.43 -23.84
CA ARG A 60 -9.99 13.01 -25.14
C ARG A 60 -9.12 12.21 -26.14
N LYS A 61 -7.88 11.87 -25.79
CA LYS A 61 -7.01 10.90 -26.46
C LYS A 61 -6.24 10.09 -25.42
N ARG A 62 -6.92 9.44 -24.47
CA ARG A 62 -6.42 8.14 -24.06
C ARG A 62 -6.56 7.29 -25.32
N CYS A 63 -5.44 7.13 -26.02
CA CYS A 63 -5.34 6.16 -27.09
C CYS A 63 -6.02 4.88 -26.62
N GLU A 64 -6.97 4.35 -27.39
CA GLU A 64 -7.67 3.09 -27.10
C GLU A 64 -6.67 1.97 -26.82
N SER A 65 -5.46 2.07 -27.39
CA SER A 65 -4.31 1.18 -27.08
C SER A 65 -3.80 1.22 -25.64
N GLN A 66 -4.01 2.32 -24.87
CA GLN A 66 -3.64 2.37 -23.46
C GLN A 66 -4.76 1.86 -22.54
N LYS A 67 -6.03 1.95 -22.96
CA LYS A 67 -7.14 1.32 -22.23
C LYS A 67 -7.02 -0.20 -22.23
N GLU A 68 -6.61 -0.83 -23.32
CA GLU A 68 -6.40 -2.27 -23.37
C GLU A 68 -5.23 -2.73 -22.47
N ASN A 69 -4.19 -1.92 -22.28
CA ASN A 69 -3.09 -2.24 -21.38
C ASN A 69 -3.39 -1.98 -19.90
N LEU A 70 -4.31 -1.06 -19.58
CA LEU A 70 -4.74 -0.81 -18.19
C LEU A 70 -5.67 -1.91 -17.64
N PHE A 71 -6.30 -2.71 -18.54
CA PHE A 71 -7.19 -3.82 -18.16
C PHE A 71 -6.56 -5.21 -18.30
N LYS A 72 -5.33 -5.32 -18.77
CA LYS A 72 -4.58 -6.57 -18.61
C LYS A 72 -4.25 -6.69 -17.13
N ALA A 73 -5.11 -7.41 -16.41
CA ALA A 73 -4.86 -7.75 -15.02
C ALA A 73 -3.49 -8.44 -14.96
N ASN A 74 -2.48 -7.74 -14.42
CA ASN A 74 -1.18 -8.36 -14.21
C ASN A 74 -1.39 -9.64 -13.41
N PRO A 75 -0.86 -10.78 -13.86
CA PRO A 75 -0.96 -12.02 -13.11
C PRO A 75 -0.33 -11.84 -11.73
N LEU A 76 -0.91 -12.49 -10.73
CA LEU A 76 -0.33 -12.50 -9.41
C LEU A 76 0.98 -13.31 -9.44
N ILE A 77 2.07 -12.66 -9.08
CA ILE A 77 3.39 -13.27 -8.97
C ILE A 77 3.80 -13.23 -7.50
N LEU A 78 3.69 -14.37 -6.83
CA LEU A 78 4.13 -14.51 -5.45
C LEU A 78 5.64 -14.76 -5.39
N PRO A 79 6.34 -14.20 -4.37
CA PRO A 79 7.72 -14.57 -4.10
C PRO A 79 7.85 -16.08 -3.85
N LYS A 80 8.90 -16.70 -4.37
CA LYS A 80 9.12 -18.14 -4.21
C LYS A 80 9.42 -18.46 -2.74
N PRO A 81 8.75 -19.48 -2.15
CA PRO A 81 9.03 -19.92 -0.80
C PRO A 81 10.43 -20.50 -0.65
N ALA A 82 11.08 -20.23 0.48
CA ALA A 82 12.40 -20.75 0.83
C ALA A 82 12.44 -21.18 2.30
N LEU A 83 12.20 -22.46 2.58
CA LEU A 83 12.17 -23.01 3.94
C LEU A 83 13.46 -22.74 4.73
N LYS A 84 14.61 -22.71 4.08
CA LYS A 84 15.90 -22.39 4.70
C LYS A 84 15.95 -21.02 5.37
N ASN A 85 15.08 -20.09 4.95
CA ASN A 85 15.02 -18.72 5.44
C ASN A 85 13.97 -18.54 6.56
N LEU A 86 13.19 -19.58 6.90
CA LEU A 86 12.21 -19.51 7.99
C LEU A 86 12.81 -19.06 9.34
N PRO A 87 13.99 -19.57 9.79
CA PRO A 87 14.58 -19.11 11.04
C PRO A 87 14.79 -17.59 11.08
N GLN A 88 15.17 -16.98 9.98
CA GLN A 88 15.40 -15.52 9.90
C GLN A 88 14.11 -14.73 10.07
N ILE A 89 13.03 -15.11 9.38
CA ILE A 89 11.76 -14.39 9.54
C ILE A 89 11.15 -14.62 10.91
N ILE A 90 11.28 -15.83 11.48
CA ILE A 90 10.84 -16.11 12.85
C ILE A 90 11.61 -15.23 13.83
N HIS A 91 12.93 -15.19 13.74
CA HIS A 91 13.76 -14.31 14.58
C HIS A 91 13.34 -12.84 14.47
N TYR A 92 13.17 -12.34 13.24
CA TYR A 92 12.73 -10.96 13.01
C TYR A 92 11.38 -10.66 13.66
N LEU A 93 10.39 -11.54 13.45
CA LEU A 93 9.03 -11.32 13.95
C LEU A 93 8.96 -11.48 15.48
N THR A 94 9.71 -12.41 16.08
CA THR A 94 9.66 -12.64 17.52
C THR A 94 10.57 -11.70 18.31
N ILE A 95 11.77 -11.44 17.85
CA ILE A 95 12.75 -10.62 18.58
C ILE A 95 12.65 -9.14 18.23
N LYS A 96 12.62 -8.80 16.93
CA LYS A 96 12.57 -7.39 16.50
C LYS A 96 11.17 -6.79 16.55
N ARG A 97 10.12 -7.61 16.41
CA ARG A 97 8.72 -7.18 16.43
C ARG A 97 7.96 -7.63 17.68
N CYS A 98 8.62 -8.38 18.58
CA CYS A 98 8.08 -8.85 19.85
C CYS A 98 6.75 -9.63 19.70
N LEU A 99 6.56 -10.33 18.58
CA LEU A 99 5.36 -11.12 18.33
C LEU A 99 5.49 -12.52 18.95
N PRO A 100 4.41 -13.09 19.54
CA PRO A 100 4.46 -14.41 20.15
C PRO A 100 4.81 -15.50 19.13
N LEU A 101 5.80 -16.35 19.46
CA LEU A 101 6.25 -17.45 18.59
C LEU A 101 5.10 -18.39 18.18
N VAL A 102 4.20 -18.71 19.15
CA VAL A 102 3.03 -19.57 18.89
C VAL A 102 2.12 -18.98 17.80
N LEU A 103 1.94 -17.66 17.79
CA LEU A 103 1.16 -16.97 16.77
C LEU A 103 1.83 -17.08 15.39
N ILE A 104 3.13 -16.83 15.32
CA ILE A 104 3.93 -16.92 14.09
C ILE A 104 3.91 -18.35 13.54
N GLN A 105 4.16 -19.33 14.39
CA GLN A 105 4.14 -20.76 13.99
C GLN A 105 2.75 -21.16 13.46
N SER A 106 1.67 -20.77 14.12
CA SER A 106 0.30 -21.03 13.65
C SER A 106 0.00 -20.45 12.27
N LEU A 107 0.60 -19.31 11.91
CA LEU A 107 0.45 -18.70 10.58
C LEU A 107 1.26 -19.46 9.51
N ILE A 108 2.45 -19.91 9.88
CA ILE A 108 3.30 -20.75 9.00
C ILE A 108 2.60 -22.07 8.72
N ASP A 109 2.11 -22.76 9.74
CA ASP A 109 1.42 -24.05 9.62
C ASP A 109 0.14 -23.95 8.77
N LYS A 110 -0.53 -22.79 8.82
CA LYS A 110 -1.71 -22.49 7.97
C LYS A 110 -1.35 -22.04 6.57
N GLY A 111 -0.07 -21.90 6.23
CA GLY A 111 0.39 -21.39 4.96
C GLY A 111 0.04 -19.90 4.70
N MET A 112 -0.24 -19.13 5.77
CA MET A 112 -0.56 -17.71 5.66
C MET A 112 0.68 -16.82 5.76
N LEU A 113 1.79 -17.37 6.20
CA LEU A 113 3.09 -16.73 6.35
C LEU A 113 4.19 -17.68 5.88
N TYR A 114 5.12 -17.18 5.07
CA TYR A 114 6.32 -17.93 4.68
C TYR A 114 7.50 -16.99 4.46
N ALA A 115 8.71 -17.57 4.36
CA ALA A 115 9.92 -16.85 3.96
C ALA A 115 10.16 -16.98 2.46
N ASP A 116 10.55 -15.90 1.79
CA ASP A 116 10.98 -15.95 0.40
C ASP A 116 12.49 -16.21 0.25
N GLU A 117 12.96 -16.31 -1.00
CA GLU A 117 14.38 -16.56 -1.33
C GLU A 117 15.32 -15.44 -0.82
N ARG A 118 14.79 -14.23 -0.55
CA ARG A 118 15.51 -13.07 0.00
C ARG A 118 15.34 -12.93 1.51
N ALA A 119 14.80 -13.96 2.16
CA ALA A 119 14.47 -13.97 3.58
C ALA A 119 13.49 -12.85 4.01
N ASN A 120 12.60 -12.42 3.12
CA ASN A 120 11.50 -11.54 3.50
C ASN A 120 10.34 -12.36 4.08
N ALA A 121 9.61 -11.78 5.03
CA ALA A 121 8.35 -12.34 5.52
C ALA A 121 7.22 -12.01 4.52
N VAL A 122 6.53 -13.03 4.02
CA VAL A 122 5.44 -12.92 3.04
C VAL A 122 4.13 -13.32 3.68
N PHE A 123 3.21 -12.35 3.82
CA PHE A 123 1.88 -12.51 4.42
C PHE A 123 0.82 -12.57 3.32
N LEU A 124 0.11 -13.68 3.19
CA LEU A 124 -0.86 -13.88 2.11
C LEU A 124 -2.15 -13.09 2.34
N LEU A 125 -2.62 -12.40 1.31
CA LEU A 125 -3.95 -11.80 1.26
C LEU A 125 -4.93 -12.85 0.74
N LEU A 126 -5.94 -13.16 1.55
CA LEU A 126 -6.94 -14.17 1.25
C LEU A 126 -8.27 -13.54 0.85
N GLY A 127 -8.79 -13.96 -0.27
CA GLY A 127 -10.08 -13.57 -0.81
C GLY A 127 -11.20 -14.56 -0.51
N LYS A 128 -12.27 -14.51 -1.32
CA LYS A 128 -13.41 -15.42 -1.21
C LYS A 128 -12.95 -16.87 -1.36
N GLY A 129 -13.46 -17.77 -0.51
CA GLY A 129 -13.09 -19.19 -0.54
C GLY A 129 -11.64 -19.47 -0.12
N LYS A 130 -10.99 -18.52 0.57
CA LYS A 130 -9.55 -18.56 0.94
C LYS A 130 -8.60 -18.62 -0.24
N SER A 131 -9.03 -18.17 -1.43
CA SER A 131 -8.12 -18.02 -2.57
C SER A 131 -7.07 -16.95 -2.26
N CYS A 132 -5.80 -17.21 -2.62
CA CYS A 132 -4.77 -16.19 -2.51
C CYS A 132 -4.97 -15.14 -3.61
N VAL A 133 -5.08 -13.86 -3.21
CA VAL A 133 -5.29 -12.73 -4.12
C VAL A 133 -4.14 -11.74 -4.10
N GLY A 134 -3.14 -11.96 -3.27
CA GLY A 134 -1.97 -11.11 -3.13
C GLY A 134 -1.12 -11.49 -1.93
N ALA A 135 -0.08 -10.70 -1.68
CA ALA A 135 0.73 -10.82 -0.47
C ALA A 135 1.35 -9.49 -0.09
N GLU A 136 1.42 -9.22 1.21
CA GLU A 136 2.30 -8.21 1.80
C GLU A 136 3.68 -8.82 2.03
N ILE A 137 4.73 -8.09 1.67
CA ILE A 137 6.10 -8.53 1.81
C ILE A 137 6.82 -7.57 2.74
N ARG A 138 7.48 -8.09 3.76
CA ARG A 138 8.26 -7.30 4.72
C ARG A 138 9.71 -7.77 4.73
N GLY A 139 10.63 -6.85 4.44
CA GLY A 139 12.06 -7.07 4.61
C GLY A 139 12.43 -7.30 6.07
N THR A 140 13.34 -8.22 6.33
CA THR A 140 13.78 -8.61 7.67
C THR A 140 15.17 -8.09 8.04
N THR A 141 15.81 -7.35 7.13
CA THR A 141 17.10 -6.70 7.33
C THR A 141 16.94 -5.35 8.03
N GLU A 142 18.05 -4.69 8.37
CA GLU A 142 18.03 -3.35 9.01
C GLU A 142 17.38 -2.28 8.15
N LYS A 143 17.52 -2.38 6.83
CA LYS A 143 16.83 -1.46 5.91
C LYS A 143 15.33 -1.74 5.91
N ILE A 144 14.57 -0.79 6.40
CA ILE A 144 13.10 -0.86 6.37
C ILE A 144 12.62 -0.93 4.92
N TRP A 145 12.01 -2.06 4.57
CA TRP A 145 11.46 -2.28 3.24
C TRP A 145 10.15 -3.06 3.33
N HIS A 146 9.16 -2.63 2.55
CA HIS A 146 7.88 -3.31 2.41
C HIS A 146 7.34 -3.11 1.00
N ALA A 147 6.58 -4.08 0.52
CA ALA A 147 5.93 -4.03 -0.78
C ALA A 147 4.70 -4.94 -0.82
N LEU A 148 3.94 -4.82 -1.90
CA LEU A 148 2.97 -5.84 -2.31
C LEU A 148 3.58 -6.72 -3.39
N ALA A 149 3.23 -8.01 -3.40
CA ALA A 149 3.57 -8.88 -4.50
C ALA A 149 2.95 -8.36 -5.81
N SER A 150 3.68 -8.51 -6.91
CA SER A 150 3.19 -8.05 -8.22
C SER A 150 1.85 -8.69 -8.57
N GLY A 151 0.90 -7.91 -9.06
CA GLY A 151 -0.45 -8.37 -9.39
C GLY A 151 -1.37 -8.60 -8.20
N SER A 152 -0.97 -8.21 -6.97
CA SER A 152 -1.83 -8.29 -5.79
C SER A 152 -3.12 -7.47 -5.95
N LYS A 153 -4.25 -8.06 -5.57
CA LYS A 153 -5.60 -7.46 -5.66
C LYS A 153 -6.16 -7.22 -4.26
N LYS A 154 -5.63 -6.18 -3.57
CA LYS A 154 -6.05 -5.84 -2.20
C LYS A 154 -7.54 -5.48 -2.06
N ASP A 155 -8.22 -5.17 -3.17
CA ASP A 155 -9.67 -4.99 -3.21
C ASP A 155 -10.48 -6.29 -3.10
N ARG A 156 -9.82 -7.44 -3.32
CA ARG A 156 -10.47 -8.75 -3.35
C ARG A 156 -10.22 -9.60 -2.11
N GLY A 157 -9.31 -9.18 -1.25
CA GLY A 157 -8.98 -9.90 -0.03
C GLY A 157 -7.99 -9.16 0.85
N PHE A 158 -7.68 -9.75 1.98
CA PHE A 158 -6.87 -9.16 3.03
C PHE A 158 -6.11 -10.23 3.82
N PHE A 159 -5.04 -9.84 4.49
CA PHE A 159 -4.45 -10.64 5.55
C PHE A 159 -5.27 -10.46 6.83
N TYR A 160 -5.40 -11.50 7.63
CA TYR A 160 -6.08 -11.43 8.92
C TYR A 160 -5.54 -12.43 9.93
N VAL A 161 -5.70 -12.08 11.19
CA VAL A 161 -5.59 -12.98 12.34
C VAL A 161 -6.88 -12.85 13.17
N LYS A 162 -7.39 -13.95 13.71
CA LYS A 162 -8.68 -13.89 14.40
C LYS A 162 -8.82 -14.84 15.56
N ASN A 163 -9.56 -14.38 16.57
CA ASN A 163 -10.29 -15.23 17.50
C ASN A 163 -11.62 -15.63 16.84
N LYS A 164 -11.96 -16.93 16.88
CA LYS A 164 -13.15 -17.46 16.22
C LYS A 164 -14.47 -16.97 16.82
N THR A 165 -14.45 -16.62 18.09
CA THR A 165 -15.64 -16.21 18.87
C THR A 165 -15.86 -14.70 18.89
N SER A 166 -14.83 -13.91 18.53
CA SER A 166 -14.92 -12.45 18.57
C SER A 166 -15.77 -11.90 17.42
N LYS A 167 -16.57 -10.88 17.77
CA LYS A 167 -17.33 -10.06 16.81
C LYS A 167 -16.67 -8.69 16.56
N LYS A 168 -15.53 -8.40 17.21
CA LYS A 168 -14.80 -7.16 17.03
C LYS A 168 -13.88 -7.26 15.81
N VAL A 169 -13.97 -6.32 14.89
CA VAL A 169 -13.05 -6.21 13.75
C VAL A 169 -12.18 -4.97 13.96
N VAL A 170 -10.88 -5.14 13.81
CA VAL A 170 -9.91 -4.06 13.86
C VAL A 170 -9.20 -3.97 12.53
N LEU A 171 -9.16 -2.77 11.96
CA LEU A 171 -8.46 -2.50 10.72
C LEU A 171 -7.09 -1.91 11.03
N CYS A 172 -6.08 -2.51 10.46
CA CYS A 172 -4.68 -2.08 10.59
C CYS A 172 -4.09 -1.84 9.22
N GLU A 173 -3.07 -1.01 9.12
CA GLU A 173 -2.43 -0.70 7.85
C GLU A 173 -1.62 -1.87 7.29
N SER A 174 -0.96 -2.65 8.14
CA SER A 174 -0.12 -3.76 7.71
C SER A 174 -0.41 -5.07 8.46
N ALA A 175 0.07 -6.19 7.91
CA ALA A 175 -0.01 -7.50 8.53
C ALA A 175 0.67 -7.52 9.91
N ILE A 176 1.82 -6.85 10.05
CA ILE A 176 2.54 -6.79 11.35
C ILE A 176 1.72 -6.02 12.38
N ASP A 177 1.08 -4.90 12.01
CA ASP A 177 0.24 -4.14 12.92
C ASP A 177 -0.97 -4.96 13.37
N SER A 178 -1.58 -5.72 12.44
CA SER A 178 -2.66 -6.66 12.75
C SER A 178 -2.23 -7.72 13.77
N LEU A 179 -1.03 -8.28 13.59
CA LEU A 179 -0.47 -9.25 14.52
C LEU A 179 -0.14 -8.63 15.88
N SER A 180 0.42 -7.42 15.89
CA SER A 180 0.75 -6.69 17.12
C SER A 180 -0.51 -6.38 17.91
N TYR A 181 -1.54 -5.84 17.28
CA TYR A 181 -2.81 -5.57 17.95
C TYR A 181 -3.44 -6.86 18.49
N TYR A 182 -3.49 -7.91 17.66
CA TYR A 182 -4.04 -9.20 18.08
C TYR A 182 -3.27 -9.81 19.27
N SER A 183 -1.96 -9.69 19.30
CA SER A 183 -1.15 -10.22 20.40
C SER A 183 -1.44 -9.55 21.75
N LEU A 184 -1.87 -8.28 21.72
CA LEU A 184 -2.20 -7.50 22.91
C LEU A 184 -3.62 -7.78 23.42
N THR A 185 -4.59 -7.95 22.53
CA THR A 185 -6.02 -8.01 22.92
C THR A 185 -6.62 -9.41 22.81
N GLN A 186 -6.19 -10.23 21.87
CA GLN A 186 -6.68 -11.59 21.53
C GLN A 186 -8.21 -11.73 21.30
N ASP A 187 -9.01 -10.73 21.61
CA ASP A 187 -10.47 -10.72 21.42
C ASP A 187 -10.86 -9.84 20.23
N CYS A 188 -10.33 -10.17 19.05
CA CYS A 188 -10.66 -9.47 17.82
C CYS A 188 -10.43 -10.32 16.57
N ILE A 189 -10.89 -9.78 15.44
CA ILE A 189 -10.48 -10.15 14.10
C ILE A 189 -9.64 -8.95 13.61
N ALA A 190 -8.32 -9.05 13.63
CA ALA A 190 -7.44 -8.01 13.14
C ALA A 190 -7.14 -8.23 11.66
N ILE A 191 -7.38 -7.21 10.85
CA ILE A 191 -7.32 -7.25 9.38
C ILE A 191 -6.32 -6.21 8.91
N SER A 192 -5.42 -6.60 8.00
CA SER A 192 -4.57 -5.66 7.29
C SER A 192 -5.26 -5.14 6.02
N THR A 193 -5.20 -3.83 5.81
CA THR A 193 -5.65 -3.17 4.58
C THR A 193 -4.57 -3.17 3.48
N ALA A 194 -3.39 -3.73 3.80
CA ALA A 194 -2.23 -3.79 2.90
C ALA A 194 -1.81 -2.39 2.38
N GLY A 195 -1.54 -1.49 3.31
CA GLY A 195 -1.28 -0.07 3.10
C GLY A 195 -2.55 0.77 3.22
N ALA A 196 -2.39 2.09 3.10
CA ALA A 196 -3.53 3.02 3.18
C ALA A 196 -4.59 2.69 2.13
N HIS A 197 -5.77 2.30 2.60
CA HIS A 197 -6.91 1.93 1.76
C HIS A 197 -8.21 2.36 2.44
N PRO A 198 -8.67 3.58 2.23
CA PRO A 198 -9.74 4.20 3.03
C PRO A 198 -11.10 3.51 2.87
N ASN A 199 -11.37 2.88 1.72
CA ASN A 199 -12.66 2.26 1.47
C ASN A 199 -12.50 0.95 0.64
N PRO A 200 -11.98 -0.14 1.23
CA PRO A 200 -11.85 -1.38 0.51
C PRO A 200 -13.23 -2.01 0.23
N PRO A 201 -13.48 -2.53 -0.99
CA PRO A 201 -14.79 -3.06 -1.39
C PRO A 201 -15.31 -4.23 -0.51
N TRP A 202 -14.41 -4.94 0.16
CA TRP A 202 -14.78 -6.02 1.08
C TRP A 202 -15.27 -5.52 2.45
N LEU A 203 -14.99 -4.26 2.83
CA LEU A 203 -15.36 -3.68 4.12
C LEU A 203 -16.87 -3.64 4.32
N SER A 204 -17.61 -3.22 3.30
CA SER A 204 -19.08 -3.16 3.36
C SER A 204 -19.72 -4.54 3.64
N LYS A 205 -19.06 -5.63 3.20
CA LYS A 205 -19.51 -6.99 3.46
C LYS A 205 -19.23 -7.43 4.91
N LEU A 206 -18.19 -6.90 5.53
CA LEU A 206 -17.90 -7.14 6.94
C LEU A 206 -18.90 -6.39 7.83
N ILE A 207 -19.21 -5.13 7.51
CA ILE A 207 -20.20 -4.33 8.25
C ILE A 207 -21.58 -5.00 8.27
N LYS A 208 -22.02 -5.54 7.14
CA LYS A 208 -23.32 -6.26 7.03
C LYS A 208 -23.40 -7.55 7.86
N ARG A 209 -22.30 -8.02 8.43
CA ARG A 209 -22.29 -9.23 9.30
C ARG A 209 -22.45 -8.91 10.79
N GLU A 210 -22.94 -7.74 11.15
CA GLU A 210 -23.11 -7.26 12.54
C GLU A 210 -21.80 -7.26 13.35
N LEU A 211 -20.69 -7.08 12.67
CA LEU A 211 -19.38 -6.97 13.31
C LEU A 211 -19.15 -5.52 13.75
N LYS A 212 -18.65 -5.32 14.97
CA LYS A 212 -18.19 -4.00 15.44
C LYS A 212 -16.81 -3.73 14.85
N ILE A 213 -16.64 -2.62 14.13
CA ILE A 213 -15.37 -2.22 13.49
C ILE A 213 -14.74 -1.09 14.30
N TYR A 214 -13.43 -1.20 14.55
CA TYR A 214 -12.61 -0.26 15.28
C TYR A 214 -11.39 0.15 14.44
#